data_6fd51e7f57a9315cc11bed64e3b0cc32
#
_entry.id   6fd51e7f57a9315cc11bed64e3b0cc32
#
_cell.length_a   1.000
_cell.length_b   1.000
_cell.length_c   1.000
_cell.angle_alpha   90.00
_cell.angle_beta   90.00
_cell.angle_gamma   90.00
#
_symmetry.space_group_name_H-M   'P 1'
#
loop_
_entity.id
_entity.type
_entity.pdbx_description
1 polymer ?
#
loop_
_entity_poly.entity_id
_entity_poly.type
_entity_poly.pdbx_seq_one_letter_code
_entity_poly.pdbx_strand_id
1 'polypeptide(L)'
;MFDFRLKVFDTVAKRGNFTKAASELNITQPAVSKHIKEIERLLNTKLFDRNGTKIKLTVSGEILLKYTQKIFGVYSALEFEINQIKQQ
;
A
#
# COMPACT_ATOMS: atom_id res chain seq x y z
N MET A 1 9.25 2.05 11.32
CA MET A 1 8.01 2.11 12.10
C MET A 1 6.79 1.77 11.28
N PHE A 2 6.71 2.24 10.07
CA PHE A 2 5.55 2.02 9.21
C PHE A 2 5.75 0.79 8.34
N ASP A 3 4.67 0.04 8.10
CA ASP A 3 4.75 -1.16 7.29
C ASP A 3 4.92 -0.78 5.82
N PHE A 4 6.09 -1.03 5.28
CA PHE A 4 6.39 -0.70 3.88
C PHE A 4 5.51 -1.48 2.90
N ARG A 5 5.05 -2.69 3.26
CA ARG A 5 4.17 -3.47 2.40
C ARG A 5 2.85 -2.74 2.16
N LEU A 6 2.32 -2.04 3.19
CA LEU A 6 1.12 -1.23 3.03
C LEU A 6 1.38 -0.04 2.11
N LYS A 7 2.58 0.54 2.16
CA LYS A 7 2.97 1.62 1.24
C LYS A 7 3.02 1.10 -0.19
N VAL A 8 3.58 -0.08 -0.39
CA VAL A 8 3.61 -0.73 -1.72
C VAL A 8 2.19 -0.96 -2.22
N PHE A 9 1.34 -1.54 -1.39
CA PHE A 9 -0.05 -1.81 -1.76
C PHE A 9 -0.79 -0.52 -2.13
N ASP A 10 -0.67 0.52 -1.31
CA ASP A 10 -1.31 1.82 -1.56
C ASP A 10 -0.86 2.40 -2.91
N THR A 11 0.43 2.32 -3.21
CA THR A 11 0.98 2.85 -4.44
C THR A 11 0.48 2.08 -5.66
N VAL A 12 0.45 0.73 -5.59
CA VAL A 12 -0.10 -0.09 -6.67
C VAL A 12 -1.57 0.24 -6.90
N ALA A 13 -2.35 0.38 -5.82
CA ALA A 13 -3.77 0.69 -5.92
C ALA A 13 -4.00 2.04 -6.61
N LYS A 14 -3.20 3.04 -6.26
CA LYS A 14 -3.32 4.38 -6.84
C LYS A 14 -2.87 4.44 -8.29
N ARG A 15 -1.79 3.75 -8.63
CA ARG A 15 -1.24 3.78 -9.99
C ARG A 15 -1.95 2.82 -10.94
N GLY A 16 -2.57 1.78 -10.41
CA GLY A 16 -3.21 0.76 -11.24
C GLY A 16 -2.23 -0.03 -12.08
N ASN A 17 -0.95 -0.10 -11.66
CA ASN A 17 0.12 -0.69 -12.44
C ASN A 17 1.30 -1.02 -11.55
N PHE A 18 1.74 -2.29 -11.60
CA PHE A 18 2.85 -2.76 -10.76
C PHE A 18 4.19 -2.12 -11.16
N THR A 19 4.42 -1.94 -12.44
CA THR A 19 5.66 -1.36 -12.95
C THR A 19 5.78 0.11 -12.54
N LYS A 20 4.69 0.88 -12.67
CA LYS A 20 4.67 2.28 -12.26
C LYS A 20 4.88 2.43 -10.75
N ALA A 21 4.28 1.54 -9.97
CA ALA A 21 4.47 1.55 -8.51
C ALA A 21 5.93 1.28 -8.16
N ALA A 22 6.55 0.29 -8.82
CA ALA A 22 7.96 -0.03 -8.59
C ALA A 22 8.85 1.18 -8.89
N SER A 23 8.60 1.85 -10.01
CA SER A 23 9.35 3.05 -10.40
C SER A 23 9.21 4.16 -9.36
N GLU A 24 7.98 4.43 -8.91
CA GLU A 24 7.74 5.48 -7.91
C GLU A 24 8.45 5.18 -6.59
N LEU A 25 8.50 3.90 -6.19
CA LEU A 25 9.07 3.48 -4.91
C LEU A 25 10.57 3.17 -4.98
N ASN A 26 11.17 3.27 -6.17
CA ASN A 26 12.58 2.93 -6.40
C ASN A 26 12.92 1.49 -5.98
N ILE A 27 12.02 0.56 -6.30
CA ILE A 27 12.25 -0.87 -6.10
C ILE A 27 11.93 -1.61 -7.39
N THR A 28 12.29 -2.88 -7.46
CA THR A 28 12.02 -3.68 -8.65
C THR A 28 10.56 -4.13 -8.68
N GLN A 29 10.06 -4.44 -9.87
CA GLN A 29 8.70 -4.95 -10.02
C GLN A 29 8.52 -6.30 -9.29
N PRO A 30 9.49 -7.25 -9.35
CA PRO A 30 9.37 -8.46 -8.53
C PRO A 30 9.28 -8.20 -7.03
N ALA A 31 9.96 -7.15 -6.53
CA ALA A 31 9.86 -6.78 -5.12
C ALA A 31 8.44 -6.30 -4.78
N VAL A 32 7.84 -5.48 -5.66
CA VAL A 32 6.44 -5.06 -5.50
C VAL A 32 5.53 -6.29 -5.42
N SER A 33 5.67 -7.20 -6.39
CA SER A 33 4.86 -8.42 -6.43
C SER A 33 5.02 -9.26 -5.17
N LYS A 34 6.25 -9.37 -4.66
CA LYS A 34 6.54 -10.12 -3.44
C LYS A 34 5.80 -9.52 -2.24
N HIS A 35 5.85 -8.20 -2.08
CA HIS A 35 5.17 -7.53 -0.97
C HIS A 35 3.65 -7.73 -1.04
N ILE A 36 3.07 -7.63 -2.23
CA ILE A 36 1.63 -7.86 -2.39
C ILE A 36 1.27 -9.30 -2.04
N LYS A 37 2.04 -10.27 -2.51
CA LYS A 37 1.80 -11.68 -2.20
C LYS A 37 1.91 -11.98 -0.71
N GLU A 38 2.83 -11.31 -0.01
CA GLU A 38 2.96 -11.47 1.44
C GLU A 38 1.70 -11.01 2.16
N ILE A 39 1.14 -9.86 1.78
CA ILE A 39 -0.12 -9.40 2.38
C ILE A 39 -1.26 -10.37 2.04
N GLU A 40 -1.34 -10.81 0.78
CA GLU A 40 -2.36 -11.77 0.36
C GLU A 40 -2.29 -13.06 1.16
N ARG A 41 -1.08 -13.53 1.43
CA ARG A 41 -0.88 -14.73 2.23
C ARG A 41 -1.33 -14.51 3.69
N LEU A 42 -0.96 -13.37 4.28
CA LEU A 42 -1.32 -13.04 5.65
C LEU A 42 -2.83 -12.91 5.83
N LEU A 43 -3.51 -12.32 4.86
CA LEU A 43 -4.95 -12.10 4.90
C LEU A 43 -5.74 -13.25 4.27
N ASN A 44 -5.04 -14.18 3.64
CA ASN A 44 -5.63 -15.33 2.95
C ASN A 44 -6.71 -14.92 1.94
N THR A 45 -6.39 -13.90 1.14
CA THR A 45 -7.32 -13.39 0.12
C THR A 45 -6.53 -12.68 -0.97
N LYS A 46 -7.09 -12.60 -2.17
CA LYS A 46 -6.50 -11.82 -3.25
C LYS A 46 -6.89 -10.36 -3.12
N LEU A 47 -5.94 -9.47 -3.39
CA LEU A 47 -6.15 -8.03 -3.30
C LEU A 47 -6.38 -7.39 -4.66
N PHE A 48 -5.84 -7.99 -5.70
CA PHE A 48 -5.98 -7.49 -7.08
C PHE A 48 -6.46 -8.58 -8.01
N ASP A 49 -7.28 -8.17 -8.95
CA ASP A 49 -7.75 -8.99 -10.06
C ASP A 49 -7.00 -8.56 -11.30
N ARG A 50 -6.35 -9.54 -11.97
CA ARG A 50 -5.50 -9.27 -13.12
C ARG A 50 -6.14 -9.84 -14.38
N ASN A 51 -7.29 -9.32 -14.77
CA ASN A 51 -7.94 -9.74 -16.02
C ASN A 51 -7.50 -8.80 -17.15
N GLY A 52 -6.79 -9.34 -18.13
CA GLY A 52 -6.30 -8.57 -19.27
C GLY A 52 -5.10 -7.70 -18.87
N THR A 53 -5.05 -6.49 -19.43
CA THR A 53 -3.94 -5.56 -19.24
C THR A 53 -4.09 -4.66 -18.03
N LYS A 54 -5.28 -4.61 -17.42
CA LYS A 54 -5.55 -3.74 -16.28
C LYS A 54 -5.72 -4.56 -15.03
N ILE A 55 -5.27 -4.00 -13.91
CA ILE A 55 -5.51 -4.57 -12.60
C ILE A 55 -6.64 -3.81 -11.93
N LYS A 56 -7.45 -4.52 -11.16
CA LYS A 56 -8.53 -3.95 -10.37
C LYS A 56 -8.44 -4.47 -8.96
N LEU A 57 -8.85 -3.65 -8.00
CA LEU A 57 -8.98 -4.11 -6.62
C LEU A 57 -10.12 -5.12 -6.54
N THR A 58 -9.87 -6.21 -5.78
CA THR A 58 -10.95 -7.09 -5.34
C THR A 58 -11.72 -6.40 -4.22
N VAL A 59 -12.83 -7.00 -3.78
CA VAL A 59 -13.53 -6.50 -2.59
C VAL A 59 -12.59 -6.43 -1.39
N SER A 60 -11.76 -7.47 -1.19
CA SER A 60 -10.76 -7.48 -0.13
C SER A 60 -9.75 -6.35 -0.30
N GLY A 61 -9.32 -6.09 -1.54
CA GLY A 61 -8.41 -4.98 -1.83
C GLY A 61 -9.01 -3.63 -1.51
N GLU A 62 -10.29 -3.43 -1.80
CA GLU A 62 -10.99 -2.19 -1.48
C GLU A 62 -11.06 -1.97 0.05
N ILE A 63 -11.34 -3.04 0.78
CA ILE A 63 -11.36 -3.00 2.23
C ILE A 63 -9.98 -2.63 2.77
N LEU A 64 -8.93 -3.30 2.28
CA LEU A 64 -7.57 -3.02 2.73
C LEU A 64 -7.17 -1.58 2.40
N LEU A 65 -7.52 -1.08 1.22
CA LEU A 65 -7.20 0.31 0.85
C LEU A 65 -7.84 1.31 1.81
N LYS A 66 -9.10 1.09 2.15
CA LYS A 66 -9.82 1.94 3.10
C LYS A 66 -9.09 2.03 4.44
N TYR A 67 -8.69 0.88 4.99
CA TYR A 67 -8.01 0.86 6.28
C TYR A 67 -6.56 1.32 6.19
N THR A 68 -5.89 1.04 5.07
CA THR A 68 -4.52 1.53 4.83
C THR A 68 -4.49 3.06 4.88
N GLN A 69 -5.46 3.71 4.25
CA GLN A 69 -5.54 5.16 4.26
C GLN A 69 -5.80 5.70 5.66
N LYS A 70 -6.64 5.02 6.45
CA LYS A 70 -6.86 5.39 7.84
C LYS A 70 -5.59 5.24 8.68
N ILE A 71 -4.85 4.15 8.48
CA ILE A 71 -3.58 3.90 9.17
C ILE A 71 -2.58 5.02 8.85
N PHE A 72 -2.44 5.37 7.58
CA PHE A 72 -1.53 6.45 7.18
C PHE A 72 -1.98 7.80 7.76
N GLY A 73 -3.28 8.04 7.86
CA GLY A 73 -3.80 9.23 8.51
C GLY A 73 -3.44 9.30 10.00
N VAL A 74 -3.49 8.16 10.68
CA VAL A 74 -3.08 8.07 12.08
C VAL A 74 -1.57 8.36 12.21
N TYR A 75 -0.75 7.79 11.34
CA TYR A 75 0.69 8.07 11.34
C TYR A 75 0.97 9.55 11.11
N SER A 76 0.27 10.18 10.17
CA SER A 76 0.44 11.61 9.91
C SER A 76 0.06 12.46 11.13
N ALA A 77 -1.04 12.10 11.80
CA ALA A 77 -1.46 12.79 13.02
C ALA A 77 -0.42 12.63 14.13
N LEU A 78 0.13 11.42 14.28
CA LEU A 78 1.18 11.15 15.25
C LEU A 78 2.40 12.05 15.01
N GLU A 79 2.86 12.07 13.75
CA GLU A 79 4.04 12.87 13.39
C GLU A 79 3.80 14.36 13.61
N PHE A 80 2.60 14.82 13.26
CA PHE A 80 2.22 16.22 13.47
C PHE A 80 2.27 16.59 14.95
N GLU A 81 1.69 15.78 15.81
CA GLU A 81 1.65 16.06 17.25
C GLU A 81 3.05 16.03 17.87
N ILE A 82 3.89 15.07 17.46
CA ILE A 82 5.27 15.01 17.95
C ILE A 82 6.04 16.26 17.50
N ASN A 83 5.85 16.69 16.26
CA ASN A 83 6.55 17.87 15.75
C ASN A 83 6.11 19.16 16.47
N GLN A 84 4.86 19.23 16.93
CA GLN A 84 4.38 20.36 17.71
C GLN A 84 5.19 20.51 19.01
N ILE A 85 5.46 19.40 19.68
CA ILE A 85 6.27 19.41 20.92
C ILE A 85 7.69 19.87 20.65
N LYS A 86 8.28 19.41 19.53
CA LYS A 86 9.68 19.76 19.20
C LYS A 86 9.88 21.24 18.87
N GLN A 87 8.81 21.94 18.48
CA GLN A 87 8.88 23.35 18.10
C GLN A 87 8.68 24.29 19.30
N GLN A 88 8.50 23.78 20.49
CA GLN A 88 8.31 24.58 21.70
C GLN A 88 9.63 24.88 22.42
#